data_a9c1b03ebecccaad47728ba59c50c319
#
_entry.id   a9c1b03ebecccaad47728ba59c50c319
#
_cell.length_a   1.000
_cell.length_b   1.000
_cell.length_c   1.000
_cell.angle_alpha   90.00
_cell.angle_beta   90.00
_cell.angle_gamma   90.00
#
_symmetry.space_group_name_H-M   'P 1'
#
loop_
_entity.id
_entity.type
_entity.pdbx_description
1 polymer ?
#
loop_
_entity_poly.entity_id
_entity_poly.type
_entity_poly.pdbx_seq_one_letter_code
_entity_poly.pdbx_strand_id
1 'polypeptide(L)'
;MGLTEAEGIKKRWQEYTEELYKKDLHDPDNQNGVITHLEPDILECEAKCALRSNTMNKAGGDYGTPAELFQTLKDDAVKVLHSICQQIWKTQQWPQDCKRSIFIPIPKKGNVKECSNYCTIALSSHASKVMLKILQVRLQQYVNQELPDVQT
;
A
#
# COMPACT_ATOMS: atom_id res chain seq x y z
N MET A 1 -20.53 -23.39 21.22
CA MET A 1 -21.20 -22.52 20.22
C MET A 1 -20.59 -22.79 18.87
N GLY A 2 -21.35 -23.32 17.92
CA GLY A 2 -20.85 -23.55 16.55
C GLY A 2 -20.62 -22.21 15.85
N LEU A 3 -19.50 -22.09 15.12
CA LEU A 3 -19.27 -20.95 14.23
C LEU A 3 -20.41 -20.91 13.18
N THR A 4 -20.93 -19.73 12.89
CA THR A 4 -21.83 -19.57 11.75
C THR A 4 -21.10 -19.89 10.45
N GLU A 5 -21.82 -20.31 9.40
CA GLU A 5 -21.21 -20.62 8.11
C GLU A 5 -20.37 -19.45 7.57
N ALA A 6 -20.81 -18.21 7.78
CA ALA A 6 -20.09 -16.99 7.41
C ALA A 6 -18.77 -16.81 8.19
N GLU A 7 -18.76 -17.11 9.49
CA GLU A 7 -17.55 -17.06 10.32
C GLU A 7 -16.53 -18.13 9.92
N GLY A 8 -17.02 -19.33 9.59
CA GLY A 8 -16.17 -20.40 9.07
C GLY A 8 -15.49 -20.04 7.75
N ILE A 9 -16.22 -19.40 6.84
CA ILE A 9 -15.68 -18.89 5.55
C ILE A 9 -14.64 -17.81 5.81
N LYS A 10 -14.94 -16.84 6.67
CA LYS A 10 -14.01 -15.75 7.02
C LYS A 10 -12.71 -16.27 7.62
N LYS A 11 -12.81 -17.23 8.56
CA LYS A 11 -11.65 -17.86 9.20
C LYS A 11 -10.78 -18.58 8.17
N ARG A 12 -11.37 -19.33 7.24
CA ARG A 12 -10.63 -20.03 6.18
C ARG A 12 -9.89 -19.07 5.25
N TRP A 13 -10.51 -17.92 4.92
CA TRP A 13 -9.85 -16.88 4.13
C TRP A 13 -8.70 -16.21 4.88
N GLN A 14 -8.87 -15.99 6.18
CA GLN A 14 -7.80 -15.46 7.02
C GLN A 14 -6.60 -16.41 7.04
N GLU A 15 -6.82 -17.69 7.33
CA GLU A 15 -5.77 -18.72 7.36
C GLU A 15 -5.04 -18.82 6.01
N TYR A 16 -5.79 -18.83 4.90
CA TYR A 16 -5.21 -18.89 3.56
C TYR A 16 -4.36 -17.66 3.22
N THR A 17 -4.82 -16.45 3.54
CA THR A 17 -4.05 -15.23 3.28
C THR A 17 -2.82 -15.15 4.18
N GLU A 18 -2.92 -15.52 5.44
CA GLU A 18 -1.76 -15.59 6.35
C GLU A 18 -0.70 -16.57 5.85
N GLU A 19 -1.10 -17.75 5.38
CA GLU A 19 -0.17 -18.72 4.82
C GLU A 19 0.48 -18.23 3.52
N LEU A 20 -0.30 -17.61 2.64
CA LEU A 20 0.18 -17.07 1.37
C LEU A 20 1.28 -16.01 1.57
N TYR A 21 1.07 -15.10 2.53
CA TYR A 21 2.00 -14.00 2.78
C TYR A 21 3.10 -14.30 3.80
N LYS A 22 2.97 -15.36 4.62
CA LYS A 22 4.07 -15.81 5.49
C LYS A 22 5.30 -16.28 4.73
N LYS A 23 5.13 -16.79 3.52
CA LYS A 23 6.25 -17.22 2.66
C LYS A 23 7.11 -16.05 2.20
N ASP A 24 6.52 -14.84 2.09
CA ASP A 24 7.23 -13.64 1.67
C ASP A 24 7.87 -12.87 2.84
N LEU A 25 7.55 -13.26 4.09
CA LEU A 25 8.12 -12.69 5.32
C LEU A 25 9.40 -13.39 5.79
N HIS A 26 10.09 -14.10 4.93
CA HIS A 26 11.49 -14.43 5.18
C HIS A 26 12.28 -13.15 5.02
N ASP A 27 12.29 -12.39 6.12
CA ASP A 27 13.11 -11.20 6.30
C ASP A 27 14.58 -11.65 6.34
N PRO A 28 15.35 -11.41 5.26
CA PRO A 28 16.77 -11.62 5.32
C PRO A 28 17.34 -10.38 6.00
N ASP A 29 17.75 -10.52 7.21
CA ASP A 29 18.47 -9.54 8.00
C ASP A 29 17.67 -8.30 8.41
N ASN A 30 17.29 -8.32 9.67
CA ASN A 30 17.16 -7.12 10.50
C ASN A 30 18.53 -6.40 10.51
N GLN A 31 18.98 -5.92 9.37
CA GLN A 31 20.04 -4.96 9.29
C GLN A 31 19.47 -3.67 9.86
N ASN A 32 19.78 -3.42 11.13
CA ASN A 32 19.87 -2.09 11.70
C ASN A 32 20.89 -1.28 10.88
N GLY A 33 20.60 -1.09 9.60
CA GLY A 33 21.28 -0.13 8.76
C GLY A 33 21.02 1.23 9.37
N VAL A 34 22.03 1.83 9.94
CA VAL A 34 22.04 3.25 10.26
C VAL A 34 21.74 3.95 8.95
N ILE A 35 20.46 4.29 8.73
CA ILE A 35 20.06 5.12 7.62
C ILE A 35 20.62 6.48 7.94
N THR A 36 21.78 6.76 7.37
CA THR A 36 22.36 8.11 7.38
C THR A 36 21.36 9.00 6.64
N HIS A 37 21.00 10.12 7.26
CA HIS A 37 20.08 11.14 6.77
C HIS A 37 20.57 11.85 5.48
N LEU A 38 20.80 11.10 4.43
CA LEU A 38 21.23 11.63 3.14
C LEU A 38 20.08 11.87 2.16
N GLU A 39 18.90 11.31 2.44
CA GLU A 39 17.74 11.48 1.57
C GLU A 39 16.97 12.77 1.95
N PRO A 40 16.68 13.64 0.96
CA PRO A 40 15.97 14.89 1.22
C PRO A 40 14.55 14.64 1.74
N ASP A 41 14.04 15.60 2.52
CA ASP A 41 12.65 15.61 2.97
C ASP A 41 11.68 15.46 1.79
N ILE A 42 10.51 14.88 2.06
CA ILE A 42 9.45 14.78 1.06
C ILE A 42 8.92 16.19 0.76
N LEU A 43 8.85 16.54 -0.53
CA LEU A 43 8.36 17.83 -0.98
C LEU A 43 6.84 17.81 -1.19
N GLU A 44 6.17 18.93 -1.00
CA GLU A 44 4.74 19.06 -1.24
C GLU A 44 4.37 18.77 -2.71
N CYS A 45 5.24 19.14 -3.66
CA CYS A 45 5.02 18.82 -5.07
C CYS A 45 5.04 17.33 -5.36
N GLU A 46 5.83 16.52 -4.64
CA GLU A 46 5.81 15.06 -4.77
C GLU A 46 4.48 14.48 -4.30
N ALA A 47 3.96 14.94 -3.15
CA ALA A 47 2.65 14.55 -2.66
C ALA A 47 1.54 14.94 -3.64
N LYS A 48 1.62 16.14 -4.22
CA LYS A 48 0.67 16.63 -5.23
C LYS A 48 0.70 15.79 -6.51
N CYS A 49 1.89 15.46 -7.02
CA CYS A 49 2.07 14.60 -8.19
C CYS A 49 1.56 13.17 -7.93
N ALA A 50 1.90 12.61 -6.78
CA ALA A 50 1.45 11.27 -6.39
C ALA A 50 -0.09 11.20 -6.25
N LEU A 51 -0.71 12.22 -5.66
CA LEU A 51 -2.17 12.30 -5.55
C LEU A 51 -2.84 12.36 -6.93
N ARG A 52 -2.31 13.18 -7.85
CA ARG A 52 -2.82 13.28 -9.23
C ARG A 52 -2.68 11.99 -10.02
N SER A 53 -1.64 11.20 -9.75
CA SER A 53 -1.43 9.90 -10.40
C SER A 53 -2.38 8.81 -9.90
N ASN A 54 -3.03 9.01 -8.76
CA ASN A 54 -4.12 8.15 -8.32
C ASN A 54 -5.33 8.40 -9.22
N THR A 55 -5.59 7.45 -10.11
CA THR A 55 -6.72 7.53 -11.04
C THR A 55 -8.04 7.60 -10.28
N MET A 56 -8.96 8.40 -10.80
CA MET A 56 -10.36 8.46 -10.36
C MET A 56 -10.99 7.07 -10.31
N ASN A 57 -12.05 6.90 -9.53
CA ASN A 57 -12.86 5.68 -9.41
C ASN A 57 -12.13 4.46 -8.83
N LYS A 58 -11.08 4.67 -8.03
CA LYS A 58 -10.50 3.58 -7.23
C LYS A 58 -11.22 3.47 -5.90
N ALA A 59 -11.60 2.24 -5.53
CA ALA A 59 -12.21 1.94 -4.25
C ALA A 59 -11.30 2.41 -3.10
N GLY A 60 -11.90 3.03 -2.09
CA GLY A 60 -11.24 3.36 -0.82
C GLY A 60 -10.85 2.09 -0.06
N GLY A 61 -9.87 2.21 0.83
CA GLY A 61 -9.57 1.17 1.82
C GLY A 61 -10.63 1.13 2.94
N ASP A 62 -10.21 0.73 4.11
CA ASP A 62 -11.06 0.46 5.29
C ASP A 62 -12.02 1.61 5.68
N TYR A 63 -11.67 2.85 5.37
CA TYR A 63 -12.46 4.03 5.71
C TYR A 63 -13.37 4.55 4.58
N GLY A 64 -13.43 3.88 3.44
CA GLY A 64 -14.37 4.21 2.36
C GLY A 64 -14.24 5.62 1.79
N THR A 65 -13.12 6.32 2.04
CA THR A 65 -12.92 7.70 1.57
C THR A 65 -12.68 7.69 0.05
N PRO A 66 -13.57 8.28 -0.75
CA PRO A 66 -13.39 8.32 -2.21
C PRO A 66 -12.19 9.17 -2.61
N ALA A 67 -11.48 8.76 -3.67
CA ALA A 67 -10.36 9.54 -4.23
C ALA A 67 -10.80 10.94 -4.70
N GLU A 68 -12.04 11.07 -5.12
CA GLU A 68 -12.68 12.32 -5.56
C GLU A 68 -12.73 13.37 -4.44
N LEU A 69 -12.86 12.94 -3.18
CA LEU A 69 -12.85 13.85 -2.04
C LEU A 69 -11.53 14.61 -1.96
N PHE A 70 -10.41 13.93 -2.19
CA PHE A 70 -9.08 14.57 -2.20
C PHE A 70 -8.91 15.55 -3.34
N GLN A 71 -9.60 15.33 -4.46
CA GLN A 71 -9.58 16.27 -5.60
C GLN A 71 -10.43 17.51 -5.31
N THR A 72 -11.54 17.35 -4.60
CA THR A 72 -12.43 18.46 -4.22
C THR A 72 -11.78 19.36 -3.16
N LEU A 73 -11.04 18.78 -2.22
CA LEU A 73 -10.35 19.51 -1.14
C LEU A 73 -9.06 20.22 -1.60
N LYS A 74 -8.66 20.06 -2.87
CA LYS A 74 -7.51 20.75 -3.50
C LYS A 74 -6.26 20.84 -2.63
N ASP A 75 -5.79 22.08 -2.35
CA ASP A 75 -4.49 22.31 -1.70
C ASP A 75 -4.45 21.89 -0.23
N ASP A 76 -5.55 21.91 0.50
CA ASP A 76 -5.59 21.49 1.91
C ASP A 76 -5.41 19.98 2.05
N ALA A 77 -6.00 19.19 1.16
CA ALA A 77 -5.77 17.74 1.15
C ALA A 77 -4.30 17.40 0.84
N VAL A 78 -3.67 18.14 -0.07
CA VAL A 78 -2.24 17.98 -0.39
C VAL A 78 -1.39 18.26 0.84
N LYS A 79 -1.65 19.34 1.59
CA LYS A 79 -0.91 19.69 2.80
C LYS A 79 -1.02 18.61 3.89
N VAL A 80 -2.24 18.10 4.12
CA VAL A 80 -2.46 17.03 5.09
C VAL A 80 -1.72 15.76 4.67
N LEU A 81 -1.85 15.33 3.41
CA LEU A 81 -1.14 14.16 2.90
C LEU A 81 0.38 14.34 2.94
N HIS A 82 0.88 15.51 2.59
CA HIS A 82 2.30 15.84 2.69
C HIS A 82 2.80 15.74 4.13
N SER A 83 2.04 16.30 5.11
CA SER A 83 2.38 16.19 6.53
C SER A 83 2.45 14.74 7.00
N ILE A 84 1.49 13.90 6.61
CA ILE A 84 1.50 12.46 6.92
C ILE A 84 2.71 11.77 6.29
N CYS A 85 2.98 12.03 5.02
CA CYS A 85 4.13 11.45 4.33
C CYS A 85 5.46 11.88 4.96
N GLN A 86 5.61 13.15 5.33
CA GLN A 86 6.78 13.65 6.05
C GLN A 86 6.95 12.99 7.42
N GLN A 87 5.85 12.81 8.16
CA GLN A 87 5.91 12.14 9.45
C GLN A 87 6.38 10.69 9.28
N ILE A 88 5.81 9.94 8.31
CA ILE A 88 6.25 8.57 8.01
C ILE A 88 7.74 8.56 7.63
N TRP A 89 8.18 9.52 6.80
CA TRP A 89 9.56 9.62 6.34
C TRP A 89 10.54 9.86 7.49
N LYS A 90 10.23 10.82 8.38
CA LYS A 90 11.09 11.17 9.51
C LYS A 90 11.10 10.14 10.64
N THR A 91 9.96 9.55 10.94
CA THR A 91 9.84 8.57 12.03
C THR A 91 10.07 7.14 11.60
N GLN A 92 10.00 6.87 10.29
CA GLN A 92 10.00 5.52 9.70
C GLN A 92 8.87 4.63 10.24
N GLN A 93 7.85 5.25 10.82
CA GLN A 93 6.69 4.57 11.39
C GLN A 93 5.43 4.91 10.59
N TRP A 94 4.79 3.85 10.10
CA TRP A 94 3.50 3.98 9.44
C TRP A 94 2.37 4.06 10.48
N PRO A 95 1.41 4.99 10.34
CA PRO A 95 0.19 4.96 11.12
C PRO A 95 -0.53 3.61 11.00
N GLN A 96 -1.20 3.17 12.07
CA GLN A 96 -1.86 1.86 12.06
C GLN A 96 -2.91 1.73 10.94
N ASP A 97 -3.62 2.80 10.67
CA ASP A 97 -4.62 2.84 9.61
C ASP A 97 -4.02 2.73 8.21
N CYS A 98 -2.76 3.18 8.04
CA CYS A 98 -2.03 3.03 6.79
C CYS A 98 -1.46 1.61 6.59
N LYS A 99 -1.33 0.82 7.66
CA LYS A 99 -0.85 -0.57 7.62
C LYS A 99 -1.96 -1.56 7.27
N ARG A 100 -3.22 -1.16 7.36
CA ARG A 100 -4.36 -2.04 7.10
C ARG A 100 -4.71 -2.07 5.63
N SER A 101 -4.99 -3.25 5.13
CA SER A 101 -5.51 -3.47 3.77
C SER A 101 -6.72 -4.41 3.86
N ILE A 102 -7.72 -4.13 3.05
CA ILE A 102 -8.86 -5.04 2.85
C ILE A 102 -8.54 -5.95 1.69
N PHE A 103 -8.60 -7.26 1.91
CA PHE A 103 -8.42 -8.24 0.85
C PHE A 103 -9.77 -8.64 0.27
N ILE A 104 -9.93 -8.44 -1.04
CA ILE A 104 -11.13 -8.85 -1.79
C ILE A 104 -10.75 -10.04 -2.65
N PRO A 105 -11.32 -11.22 -2.39
CA PRO A 105 -11.13 -12.39 -3.24
C PRO A 105 -11.99 -12.27 -4.50
N ILE A 106 -11.34 -12.33 -5.69
CA ILE A 106 -12.01 -12.35 -6.99
C ILE A 106 -11.91 -13.76 -7.55
N PRO A 107 -13.04 -14.40 -7.89
CA PRO A 107 -13.03 -15.75 -8.41
C PRO A 107 -12.36 -15.80 -9.79
N LYS A 108 -11.48 -16.78 -9.99
CA LYS A 108 -10.97 -17.21 -11.29
C LYS A 108 -11.89 -18.29 -11.86
N LYS A 109 -11.62 -18.73 -13.09
CA LYS A 109 -12.27 -19.92 -13.63
C LYS A 109 -11.84 -21.15 -12.84
N GLY A 110 -12.80 -21.93 -12.32
CA GLY A 110 -12.52 -23.16 -11.57
C GLY A 110 -13.51 -23.41 -10.43
N ASN A 111 -13.11 -24.30 -9.50
CA ASN A 111 -13.94 -24.66 -8.36
C ASN A 111 -13.99 -23.51 -7.35
N VAL A 112 -15.18 -22.95 -7.14
CA VAL A 112 -15.42 -21.83 -6.21
C VAL A 112 -15.21 -22.19 -4.73
N LYS A 113 -15.08 -23.47 -4.40
CA LYS A 113 -14.84 -23.93 -3.01
C LYS A 113 -13.36 -23.89 -2.60
N GLU A 114 -12.46 -23.66 -3.56
CA GLU A 114 -11.01 -23.64 -3.33
C GLU A 114 -10.47 -22.21 -3.34
N CYS A 115 -9.84 -21.79 -2.24
CA CYS A 115 -9.26 -20.45 -2.12
C CYS A 115 -8.18 -20.16 -3.17
N SER A 116 -7.46 -21.18 -3.65
CA SER A 116 -6.45 -21.09 -4.72
C SER A 116 -7.03 -20.63 -6.06
N ASN A 117 -8.33 -20.84 -6.28
CA ASN A 117 -9.05 -20.40 -7.48
C ASN A 117 -9.51 -18.94 -7.42
N TYR A 118 -8.99 -18.18 -6.47
CA TYR A 118 -9.25 -16.75 -6.35
C TYR A 118 -7.97 -15.95 -6.51
N CYS A 119 -8.11 -14.74 -7.02
CA CYS A 119 -7.09 -13.71 -6.98
C CYS A 119 -7.45 -12.69 -5.89
N THR A 120 -6.58 -12.49 -4.92
CA THR A 120 -6.82 -11.49 -3.88
C THR A 120 -6.36 -10.11 -4.35
N ILE A 121 -7.24 -9.12 -4.25
CA ILE A 121 -6.90 -7.71 -4.44
C ILE A 121 -6.81 -7.05 -3.08
N ALA A 122 -5.68 -6.42 -2.79
CA ALA A 122 -5.49 -5.64 -1.57
C ALA A 122 -5.91 -4.18 -1.79
N LEU A 123 -6.88 -3.71 -1.03
CA LEU A 123 -7.27 -2.30 -0.97
C LEU A 123 -6.56 -1.64 0.20
N SER A 124 -5.61 -0.77 -0.09
CA SER A 124 -4.92 0.07 0.90
C SER A 124 -5.50 1.47 0.95
N SER A 125 -5.21 2.21 2.03
CA SER A 125 -5.63 3.61 2.19
C SER A 125 -5.04 4.52 1.11
N HIS A 126 -5.71 5.64 0.82
CA HIS A 126 -5.19 6.62 -0.15
C HIS A 126 -3.86 7.24 0.31
N ALA A 127 -3.71 7.49 1.60
CA ALA A 127 -2.44 8.00 2.15
C ALA A 127 -1.29 7.01 1.92
N SER A 128 -1.52 5.72 2.12
CA SER A 128 -0.54 4.68 1.81
C SER A 128 -0.17 4.65 0.33
N LYS A 129 -1.15 4.75 -0.55
CA LYS A 129 -0.93 4.78 -2.01
C LYS A 129 -0.10 5.99 -2.44
N VAL A 130 -0.35 7.17 -1.85
CA VAL A 130 0.41 8.39 -2.12
C VAL A 130 1.87 8.20 -1.67
N MET A 131 2.09 7.74 -0.44
CA MET A 131 3.44 7.50 0.07
C MET A 131 4.21 6.46 -0.78
N LEU A 132 3.58 5.33 -1.09
CA LEU A 132 4.19 4.29 -1.94
C LEU A 132 4.52 4.83 -3.34
N LYS A 133 3.69 5.73 -3.89
CA LYS A 133 3.97 6.36 -5.18
C LYS A 133 5.17 7.30 -5.13
N ILE A 134 5.33 8.06 -4.05
CA ILE A 134 6.52 8.90 -3.83
C ILE A 134 7.77 8.02 -3.77
N LEU A 135 7.73 6.96 -2.94
CA LEU A 135 8.84 6.02 -2.82
C LEU A 135 9.18 5.35 -4.15
N GLN A 136 8.16 4.94 -4.93
CA GLN A 136 8.35 4.35 -6.25
C GLN A 136 9.11 5.30 -7.19
N VAL A 137 8.73 6.58 -7.22
CA VAL A 137 9.37 7.56 -8.11
C VAL A 137 10.82 7.81 -7.67
N ARG A 138 11.09 7.96 -6.38
CA ARG A 138 12.44 8.15 -5.85
C ARG A 138 13.32 6.93 -6.14
N LEU A 139 12.82 5.73 -5.87
CA LEU A 139 13.54 4.48 -6.15
C LEU A 139 13.84 4.33 -7.64
N GLN A 140 12.86 4.64 -8.51
CA GLN A 140 13.06 4.57 -9.95
C GLN A 140 14.16 5.52 -10.42
N GLN A 141 14.23 6.73 -9.87
CA GLN A 141 15.29 7.69 -10.19
C GLN A 141 16.65 7.16 -9.75
N TYR A 142 16.74 6.61 -8.53
CA TYR A 142 17.97 6.01 -8.03
C TYR A 142 18.42 4.82 -8.89
N VAL A 143 17.53 3.89 -9.19
CA VAL A 143 17.83 2.72 -10.03
C VAL A 143 18.30 3.14 -11.43
N ASN A 144 17.68 4.13 -12.05
CA ASN A 144 18.07 4.63 -13.37
C ASN A 144 19.44 5.33 -13.37
N GLN A 145 19.86 5.88 -12.23
CA GLN A 145 21.19 6.50 -12.08
C GLN A 145 22.28 5.47 -11.85
N GLU A 146 22.00 4.44 -11.03
CA GLU A 146 22.99 3.44 -10.64
C GLU A 146 23.10 2.26 -11.64
N LEU A 147 22.05 2.01 -12.43
CA LEU A 147 21.98 0.89 -13.38
C LEU A 147 21.65 1.37 -14.81
N PRO A 148 22.50 2.22 -15.42
CA PRO A 148 22.20 2.76 -16.76
C PRO A 148 22.25 1.72 -17.88
N ASP A 149 22.87 0.55 -17.68
CA ASP A 149 23.27 -0.37 -18.76
C ASP A 149 22.67 -1.80 -18.70
N VAL A 150 21.60 -2.05 -17.98
CA VAL A 150 21.04 -3.41 -17.87
C VAL A 150 19.78 -3.64 -18.73
N GLN A 151 19.48 -2.74 -19.68
CA GLN A 151 18.43 -2.95 -20.68
C GLN A 151 19.00 -2.93 -22.10
N THR A 152 19.53 -4.07 -22.51
CA THR A 152 19.61 -4.48 -23.92
C THR A 152 18.91 -5.80 -24.08
#